data_ae7aff8933cc42f3dfc83a3d87a8e65d
#
_entry.id   ae7aff8933cc42f3dfc83a3d87a8e65d
#
_cell.length_a   1.000
_cell.length_b   1.000
_cell.length_c   1.000
_cell.angle_alpha   90.00
_cell.angle_beta   90.00
_cell.angle_gamma   90.00
#
_symmetry.space_group_name_H-M   'P 1'
#
loop_
_entity.id
_entity.type
_entity.pdbx_description
1 polymer ?
#
loop_
_entity_poly.entity_id
_entity_poly.type
_entity_poly.pdbx_seq_one_letter_code
_entity_poly.pdbx_strand_id
1 'polypeptide(L)'
;MTYDVYIVGQIVKDINYLSKVDSKVQSFGGTAFYSGVTYNSLGLNTAVHTSFDVHDKPLLANYGFDKEIVLFNQEGSTTTEFNNYYSETSTNIRFQKMKFNGFTLSHKTSASLI
;
A
#
# COMPACT_ATOMS: atom_id res chain seq x y z
N MET A 1 -23.71 -6.66 -4.07
CA MET A 1 -23.02 -6.33 -2.79
C MET A 1 -22.75 -4.83 -2.74
N THR A 2 -23.09 -4.21 -1.65
CA THR A 2 -22.86 -2.78 -1.47
C THR A 2 -21.68 -2.56 -0.51
N TYR A 3 -20.93 -1.50 -0.78
CA TYR A 3 -19.82 -1.10 0.08
C TYR A 3 -20.16 0.23 0.74
N ASP A 4 -19.77 0.37 2.00
CA ASP A 4 -19.90 1.64 2.71
C ASP A 4 -18.82 2.62 2.26
N VAL A 5 -17.63 2.08 1.93
CA VAL A 5 -16.47 2.87 1.52
C VAL A 5 -15.82 2.20 0.32
N TYR A 6 -15.51 2.99 -0.69
CA TYR A 6 -14.79 2.53 -1.86
C TYR A 6 -13.56 3.42 -2.05
N ILE A 7 -12.39 2.84 -1.87
CA ILE A 7 -11.13 3.57 -1.87
C ILE A 7 -10.39 3.28 -3.16
N VAL A 8 -9.94 4.33 -3.84
CA VAL A 8 -9.06 4.22 -5.00
C VAL A 8 -7.75 4.87 -4.63
N GLY A 9 -6.68 4.13 -4.68
CA GLY A 9 -5.40 4.69 -4.33
C GLY A 9 -4.30 3.67 -4.29
N GLN A 10 -3.21 4.11 -3.74
CA GLN A 10 -1.95 3.43 -3.79
C GLN A 10 -1.69 2.65 -2.51
N ILE A 11 -1.28 1.40 -2.68
CA ILE A 11 -0.60 0.61 -1.65
C ILE A 11 0.89 0.67 -1.98
N VAL A 12 1.70 0.97 -0.98
CA VAL A 12 3.14 1.19 -1.13
C VAL A 12 3.89 0.22 -0.24
N LYS A 13 4.96 -0.33 -0.79
CA LYS A 13 5.95 -1.08 -0.01
C LYS A 13 7.09 -0.13 0.34
N ASP A 14 7.33 0.06 1.63
CA ASP A 14 8.41 0.89 2.13
C ASP A 14 9.55 0.01 2.63
N ILE A 15 10.75 0.24 2.11
CA ILE A 15 11.97 -0.39 2.61
C ILE A 15 12.74 0.70 3.34
N ASN A 16 12.86 0.55 4.65
CA ASN A 16 13.48 1.55 5.51
C ASN A 16 14.87 1.09 5.91
N TYR A 17 15.88 1.84 5.51
CA TYR A 17 17.28 1.56 5.80
C TYR A 17 17.70 2.39 7.01
N LEU A 18 18.07 1.70 8.08
CA LEU A 18 18.47 2.30 9.34
C LEU A 18 19.97 2.15 9.50
N SER A 19 20.71 3.18 9.16
CA SER A 19 22.18 3.12 9.12
C SER A 19 22.82 2.85 10.49
N LYS A 20 22.18 3.32 11.57
CA LYS A 20 22.70 3.10 12.94
C LYS A 20 22.79 1.64 13.34
N VAL A 21 21.91 0.80 12.82
CA VAL A 21 21.81 -0.61 13.21
C VAL A 21 22.08 -1.55 12.03
N ASP A 22 22.52 -1.01 10.91
CA ASP A 22 22.83 -1.74 9.68
C ASP A 22 21.73 -2.75 9.33
N SER A 23 20.49 -2.29 9.41
CA SER A 23 19.33 -3.11 9.11
C SER A 23 18.37 -2.41 8.20
N LYS A 24 17.52 -3.21 7.56
CA LYS A 24 16.40 -2.69 6.79
C LYS A 24 15.11 -3.29 7.30
N VAL A 25 14.06 -2.48 7.34
CA VAL A 25 12.73 -2.89 7.79
C VAL A 25 11.75 -2.63 6.65
N GLN A 26 10.98 -3.66 6.32
CA GLN A 26 9.92 -3.55 5.32
C GLN A 26 8.59 -3.27 6.00
N SER A 27 7.83 -2.36 5.44
CA SER A 27 6.45 -2.09 5.87
C SER A 27 5.60 -1.76 4.65
N PHE A 28 4.29 -1.73 4.85
CA PHE A 28 3.36 -1.25 3.85
C PHE A 28 2.77 0.08 4.27
N GLY A 29 2.41 0.88 3.30
CA GLY A 29 1.84 2.19 3.52
C GLY A 29 1.03 2.64 2.32
N GLY A 30 0.91 3.94 2.18
CA GLY A 30 0.12 4.57 1.14
C GLY A 30 -1.31 4.84 1.60
N THR A 31 -1.97 5.75 0.90
CA THR A 31 -3.30 6.21 1.30
C THR A 31 -4.33 5.10 1.29
N ALA A 32 -4.29 4.22 0.28
CA ALA A 32 -5.25 3.12 0.19
C ALA A 32 -5.04 2.08 1.29
N PHE A 33 -3.79 1.84 1.69
CA PHE A 33 -3.49 0.91 2.77
C PHE A 33 -4.04 1.42 4.11
N TYR A 34 -3.67 2.62 4.51
CA TYR A 34 -4.08 3.17 5.81
C TYR A 34 -5.59 3.42 5.88
N SER A 35 -6.17 3.95 4.81
CA SER A 35 -7.62 4.18 4.77
C SER A 35 -8.40 2.87 4.81
N GLY A 36 -7.94 1.87 4.06
CA GLY A 36 -8.58 0.56 4.04
C GLY A 36 -8.61 -0.09 5.42
N VAL A 37 -7.47 -0.12 6.11
CA VAL A 37 -7.37 -0.69 7.45
C VAL A 37 -8.23 0.09 8.43
N THR A 38 -8.21 1.43 8.37
CA THR A 38 -8.95 2.29 9.29
C THR A 38 -10.46 2.09 9.15
N TYR A 39 -10.98 2.17 7.93
CA TYR A 39 -12.44 2.02 7.72
C TYR A 39 -12.91 0.61 8.05
N ASN A 40 -12.12 -0.39 7.70
CA ASN A 40 -12.45 -1.77 8.05
C ASN A 40 -12.49 -1.96 9.57
N SER A 41 -11.57 -1.36 10.31
CA SER A 41 -11.53 -1.46 11.76
C SER A 41 -12.71 -0.77 12.43
N LEU A 42 -13.35 0.19 11.74
CA LEU A 42 -14.56 0.85 12.19
C LEU A 42 -15.82 0.05 11.89
N GLY A 43 -15.69 -1.13 11.32
CA GLY A 43 -16.82 -2.01 11.01
C GLY A 43 -17.52 -1.68 9.69
N LEU A 44 -16.92 -0.87 8.83
CA LEU A 44 -17.49 -0.51 7.54
C LEU A 44 -17.11 -1.54 6.48
N ASN A 45 -18.06 -1.85 5.58
CA ASN A 45 -17.78 -2.69 4.42
C ASN A 45 -16.89 -1.90 3.46
N THR A 46 -15.64 -2.30 3.36
CA THR A 46 -14.59 -1.54 2.67
C THR A 46 -14.11 -2.29 1.44
N ALA A 47 -14.07 -1.59 0.31
CA ALA A 47 -13.43 -2.06 -0.91
C ALA A 47 -12.28 -1.14 -1.26
N VAL A 48 -11.19 -1.72 -1.73
CA VAL A 48 -9.99 -0.98 -2.15
C VAL A 48 -9.65 -1.37 -3.59
N HIS A 49 -9.61 -0.37 -4.45
CA HIS A 49 -9.19 -0.53 -5.85
C HIS A 49 -7.78 0.03 -5.98
N THR A 50 -6.83 -0.84 -6.25
CA THR A 50 -5.42 -0.50 -6.24
C THR A 50 -4.65 -1.31 -7.28
N SER A 51 -3.35 -1.19 -7.26
CA SER A 51 -2.45 -1.89 -8.17
C SER A 51 -1.23 -2.33 -7.36
N PHE A 52 -1.04 -3.63 -7.23
CA PHE A 52 0.09 -4.19 -6.48
C PHE A 52 0.41 -5.58 -7.00
N ASP A 53 1.61 -6.09 -6.65
CA ASP A 53 2.02 -7.43 -7.00
C ASP A 53 1.24 -8.43 -6.14
N VAL A 54 0.56 -9.38 -6.77
CA VAL A 54 -0.26 -10.36 -6.07
C VAL A 54 0.55 -11.21 -5.08
N HIS A 55 1.86 -11.35 -5.29
CA HIS A 55 2.75 -12.07 -4.39
C HIS A 55 2.90 -11.36 -3.05
N ASP A 56 2.58 -10.08 -2.97
CA ASP A 56 2.61 -9.30 -1.73
C ASP A 56 1.34 -9.46 -0.89
N LYS A 57 0.30 -10.07 -1.43
CA LYS A 57 -1.00 -10.20 -0.75
C LYS A 57 -0.90 -10.88 0.62
N PRO A 58 -0.17 -12.01 0.77
CA PRO A 58 -0.03 -12.64 2.10
C PRO A 58 0.67 -11.74 3.10
N LEU A 59 1.61 -10.90 2.65
CA LEU A 59 2.30 -9.96 3.52
C LEU A 59 1.37 -8.84 3.98
N LEU A 60 0.48 -8.36 3.12
CA LEU A 60 -0.50 -7.34 3.48
C LEU A 60 -1.39 -7.78 4.62
N ALA A 61 -1.78 -9.05 4.64
CA ALA A 61 -2.62 -9.60 5.71
C ALA A 61 -1.93 -9.50 7.08
N ASN A 62 -0.60 -9.61 7.13
CA ASN A 62 0.17 -9.50 8.37
C ASN A 62 0.17 -8.08 8.95
N TYR A 63 -0.21 -7.08 8.15
CA TYR A 63 -0.23 -5.68 8.55
C TYR A 63 -1.65 -5.13 8.70
N GLY A 64 -2.63 -5.99 8.90
CA GLY A 64 -4.01 -5.59 9.14
C GLY A 64 -4.88 -5.47 7.90
N PHE A 65 -4.34 -5.73 6.73
CA PHE A 65 -5.10 -5.71 5.49
C PHE A 65 -5.63 -7.11 5.23
N ASP A 66 -6.69 -7.47 5.94
CA ASP A 66 -7.17 -8.83 5.99
C ASP A 66 -8.24 -9.14 4.91
N LYS A 67 -8.78 -10.38 4.99
CA LYS A 67 -9.75 -10.90 4.03
C LYS A 67 -11.11 -10.19 4.03
N GLU A 68 -11.40 -9.39 5.04
CA GLU A 68 -12.65 -8.64 5.12
C GLU A 68 -12.64 -7.40 4.24
N ILE A 69 -11.44 -6.94 3.87
CA ILE A 69 -11.28 -5.84 2.92
C ILE A 69 -11.33 -6.42 1.51
N VAL A 70 -12.29 -5.98 0.71
CA VAL A 70 -12.41 -6.44 -0.67
C VAL A 70 -11.38 -5.72 -1.53
N LEU A 71 -10.51 -6.49 -2.17
CA LEU A 71 -9.45 -5.96 -3.03
C LEU A 71 -9.79 -6.15 -4.50
N PHE A 72 -9.77 -5.05 -5.23
CA PHE A 72 -9.78 -5.08 -6.69
C PHE A 72 -8.38 -4.69 -7.16
N ASN A 73 -7.63 -5.66 -7.65
CA ASN A 73 -6.27 -5.46 -8.10
C ASN A 73 -6.17 -5.52 -9.61
N GLN A 74 -5.47 -4.56 -10.19
CA GLN A 74 -5.18 -4.56 -11.61
C GLN A 74 -4.21 -5.68 -11.95
N GLU A 75 -4.56 -6.52 -12.92
CA GLU A 75 -3.77 -7.68 -13.31
C GLU A 75 -2.39 -7.27 -13.84
N GLY A 76 -1.36 -8.04 -13.52
CA GLY A 76 0.00 -7.81 -13.98
C GLY A 76 0.69 -6.64 -13.29
N SER A 77 0.15 -6.18 -12.17
CA SER A 77 0.65 -5.01 -11.48
C SER A 77 1.92 -5.28 -10.69
N THR A 78 2.70 -4.22 -10.52
CA THR A 78 3.88 -4.18 -9.64
C THR A 78 3.54 -3.28 -8.45
N THR A 79 3.92 -3.70 -7.25
CA THR A 79 3.73 -2.85 -6.07
C THR A 79 4.66 -1.66 -6.13
N THR A 80 4.13 -0.46 -5.90
CA THR A 80 4.96 0.74 -5.75
C THR A 80 5.90 0.55 -4.58
N GLU A 81 7.17 0.84 -4.78
CA GLU A 81 8.19 0.67 -3.73
C GLU A 81 8.98 1.95 -3.54
N PHE A 82 9.10 2.34 -2.28
CA PHE A 82 9.98 3.43 -1.87
C PHE A 82 11.10 2.88 -1.00
N ASN A 83 12.30 3.37 -1.22
CA ASN A 83 13.45 3.11 -0.37
C ASN A 83 13.73 4.36 0.45
N ASN A 84 13.68 4.23 1.76
CA ASN A 84 13.85 5.33 2.69
C ASN A 84 15.16 5.16 3.45
N TYR A 85 16.02 6.16 3.36
CA TYR A 85 17.34 6.16 3.99
C TYR A 85 17.34 7.21 5.10
N TYR A 86 17.57 6.77 6.33
CA TYR A 86 17.56 7.65 7.49
C TYR A 86 18.98 8.05 7.86
N SER A 87 19.14 9.31 8.29
CA SER A 87 20.43 9.86 8.70
C SER A 87 20.98 9.12 9.94
N GLU A 88 22.30 8.95 10.00
CA GLU A 88 22.98 8.38 11.16
C GLU A 88 22.85 9.27 12.39
N THR A 89 22.74 10.57 12.20
CA THR A 89 22.71 11.55 13.27
C THR A 89 21.29 11.94 13.69
N SER A 90 20.30 11.73 12.83
CA SER A 90 18.91 12.10 13.13
C SER A 90 17.96 11.31 12.28
N THR A 91 16.98 10.67 12.94
CA THR A 91 15.88 9.97 12.24
C THR A 91 14.85 10.94 11.65
N ASN A 92 14.96 12.23 11.93
CA ASN A 92 14.11 13.26 11.33
C ASN A 92 14.53 13.60 9.91
N ILE A 93 15.75 13.22 9.53
CA ILE A 93 16.27 13.44 8.18
C ILE A 93 16.15 12.15 7.40
N ARG A 94 15.32 12.17 6.35
CA ARG A 94 15.06 11.02 5.51
C ARG A 94 15.30 11.36 4.05
N PHE A 95 16.03 10.49 3.37
CA PHE A 95 16.18 10.51 1.92
C PHE A 95 15.31 9.41 1.33
N GLN A 96 14.39 9.77 0.45
CA GLN A 96 13.46 8.81 -0.15
C GLN A 96 13.70 8.69 -1.65
N LYS A 97 13.72 7.46 -2.14
CA LYS A 97 13.85 7.16 -3.55
C LYS A 97 12.76 6.17 -3.97
N MET A 98 12.02 6.50 -5.01
CA MET A 98 11.03 5.61 -5.58
C MET A 98 11.73 4.60 -6.49
N LYS A 99 11.59 3.31 -6.19
CA LYS A 99 12.15 2.24 -6.99
C LYS A 99 11.19 1.79 -8.08
N PHE A 100 9.91 1.62 -7.73
CA PHE A 100 8.86 1.24 -8.66
C PHE A 100 7.65 2.10 -8.45
N ASN A 101 6.97 2.46 -9.53
CA ASN A 101 5.66 3.09 -9.48
C ASN A 101 4.67 2.14 -10.14
N GLY A 102 3.96 1.37 -9.31
CA GLY A 102 3.04 0.35 -9.79
C GLY A 102 1.61 0.83 -9.95
N PHE A 103 1.28 2.02 -9.47
CA PHE A 103 -0.10 2.50 -9.53
C PHE A 103 -0.32 3.42 -10.73
N THR A 104 -1.21 2.98 -11.62
CA THR A 104 -1.66 3.77 -12.75
C THR A 104 -3.16 3.57 -12.90
N LEU A 105 -3.93 4.64 -12.84
CA LEU A 105 -5.38 4.59 -13.04
C LEU A 105 -5.67 4.64 -14.54
N SER A 106 -5.91 3.46 -15.12
CA SER A 106 -6.23 3.34 -16.54
C SER A 106 -7.69 3.70 -16.81
N HIS A 107 -8.02 3.93 -18.09
CA HIS A 107 -9.40 4.15 -18.51
C HIS A 107 -10.29 2.96 -18.12
N LYS A 108 -9.80 1.75 -18.29
CA LYS A 108 -10.52 0.53 -17.93
C LYS A 108 -10.79 0.46 -16.43
N THR A 109 -9.80 0.83 -15.62
CA THR A 109 -9.95 0.89 -14.17
C THR A 109 -10.99 1.93 -13.77
N SER A 110 -10.93 3.14 -14.35
CA SER A 110 -11.91 4.19 -14.10
C SER A 110 -13.32 3.76 -14.44
N ALA A 111 -13.49 3.09 -15.59
CA ALA A 111 -14.80 2.59 -16.01
C ALA A 111 -15.38 1.57 -15.05
N SER A 112 -14.55 0.72 -14.44
CA SER A 112 -14.98 -0.29 -13.48
C SER A 112 -15.46 0.27 -12.15
N LEU A 113 -15.15 1.53 -11.85
CA LEU A 113 -15.56 2.21 -10.63
C LEU A 113 -16.95 2.84 -10.74
N ILE A 114 -17.45 2.97 -11.94
CA ILE A 114 -18.75 3.57 -12.22
C ILE A 114 -19.80 2.46 -12.31
#